data_a31a13eb2df057405df59803332f3078
#
_entry.id   a31a13eb2df057405df59803332f3078
#
_cell.length_a   1.000
_cell.length_b   1.000
_cell.length_c   1.000
_cell.angle_alpha   90.00
_cell.angle_beta   90.00
_cell.angle_gamma   90.00
#
_symmetry.space_group_name_H-M   'P 1'
#
loop_
_entity.id
_entity.type
_entity.pdbx_description
1 polymer ?
#
loop_
_entity_poly.entity_id
_entity_poly.type
_entity_poly.pdbx_seq_one_letter_code
_entity_poly.pdbx_strand_id
1 'polypeptide(L)'
;MLLRLVAVLAVLLSVPAGFAATPMTKLKIDVRSLTDKPVDRAAVIVQFVEGRSIVKLGKKIQTRWEVRTNQDGIAKIPAIPQGKIRVQVIAKGHQTFGEVFDVAEEEKTLRIKLNPPQPQYSAH
;
A
#
# COMPACT_ATOMS: atom_id res chain seq x y z
N MET A 1 19.55 25.45 -48.53
CA MET A 1 19.23 24.39 -48.61
C MET A 1 19.17 23.55 -47.46
N LEU A 2 19.63 23.76 -46.55
CA LEU A 2 19.65 22.95 -45.54
C LEU A 2 18.86 23.27 -44.44
N LEU A 3 18.10 24.16 -44.49
CA LEU A 3 17.42 24.54 -43.42
C LEU A 3 16.38 23.72 -42.98
N ARG A 4 15.89 22.94 -43.68
CA ARG A 4 14.79 22.25 -43.35
C ARG A 4 14.91 21.46 -42.17
N LEU A 5 16.00 21.14 -41.76
CA LEU A 5 16.13 20.34 -40.69
C LEU A 5 15.58 20.81 -39.46
N VAL A 6 15.58 21.92 -39.25
CA VAL A 6 15.20 22.46 -38.03
C VAL A 6 13.87 22.23 -37.56
N ALA A 7 12.98 22.17 -38.36
CA ALA A 7 11.64 22.11 -37.98
C ALA A 7 11.26 20.92 -37.22
N VAL A 8 11.91 19.93 -37.37
CA VAL A 8 11.51 18.74 -36.80
C VAL A 8 11.54 18.64 -35.33
N LEU A 9 12.44 19.29 -34.75
CA LEU A 9 12.52 19.20 -33.40
C LEU A 9 11.45 19.63 -32.57
N ALA A 10 10.83 20.58 -32.86
CA ALA A 10 9.84 21.15 -32.05
C ALA A 10 8.77 20.20 -31.58
N VAL A 11 8.51 19.27 -32.34
CA VAL A 11 7.43 18.45 -32.05
C VAL A 11 7.60 17.59 -30.85
N LEU A 12 8.78 17.21 -30.63
CA LEU A 12 8.98 16.30 -29.58
C LEU A 12 8.71 16.81 -28.23
N LEU A 13 8.67 18.04 -28.08
CA LEU A 13 8.52 18.55 -26.80
C LEU A 13 7.14 18.74 -26.35
N SER A 14 6.23 18.34 -27.05
CA SER A 14 4.90 18.65 -26.67
C SER A 14 4.29 17.67 -25.73
N VAL A 15 5.02 17.03 -24.94
CA VAL A 15 4.45 16.13 -23.98
C VAL A 15 3.76 16.92 -22.90
N PRO A 16 2.50 16.75 -22.74
CA PRO A 16 1.76 17.53 -21.75
C PRO A 16 2.03 17.05 -20.36
N ALA A 17 2.53 17.91 -19.58
CA ALA A 17 2.78 17.57 -18.23
C ALA A 17 1.53 17.35 -17.41
N GLY A 18 0.44 17.87 -17.84
CA GLY A 18 -0.77 17.74 -17.09
C GLY A 18 -1.37 16.36 -17.08
N PHE A 19 -0.87 15.48 -17.91
CA PHE A 19 -1.39 14.14 -17.94
C PHE A 19 -0.58 13.16 -17.14
N ALA A 20 0.27 13.64 -16.28
CA ALA A 20 1.02 12.74 -15.43
C ALA A 20 0.05 11.97 -14.55
N ALA A 21 0.18 10.68 -14.52
CA ALA A 21 -0.67 9.85 -13.70
C ALA A 21 -0.37 10.07 -12.23
N THR A 22 -1.37 9.86 -11.39
CA THR A 22 -1.18 9.87 -9.95
C THR A 22 -0.20 8.76 -9.59
N PRO A 23 0.81 9.04 -8.80
CA PRO A 23 1.76 8.01 -8.41
C PRO A 23 1.07 6.92 -7.60
N MET A 24 1.33 5.70 -7.96
CA MET A 24 0.73 4.53 -7.32
C MET A 24 1.80 3.62 -6.77
N THR A 25 1.42 2.80 -5.83
CA THR A 25 2.31 1.83 -5.21
C THR A 25 1.70 0.44 -5.27
N LYS A 26 2.49 -0.52 -5.66
CA LYS A 26 2.12 -1.92 -5.52
C LYS A 26 2.63 -2.35 -4.15
N LEU A 27 1.72 -2.66 -3.27
CA LEU A 27 2.04 -2.95 -1.88
C LEU A 27 1.91 -4.43 -1.61
N LYS A 28 2.88 -4.96 -0.93
CA LYS A 28 2.88 -6.35 -0.48
C LYS A 28 3.08 -6.35 1.01
N ILE A 29 2.25 -7.08 1.73
CA ILE A 29 2.37 -7.19 3.18
C ILE A 29 2.81 -8.62 3.52
N ASP A 30 3.94 -8.74 4.19
CA ASP A 30 4.51 -10.02 4.59
C ASP A 30 4.28 -10.16 6.09
N VAL A 31 3.38 -11.06 6.47
CA VAL A 31 2.97 -11.21 7.87
C VAL A 31 3.60 -12.46 8.47
N ARG A 32 4.32 -12.26 9.55
CA ARG A 32 5.04 -13.34 10.22
C ARG A 32 4.79 -13.34 11.72
N SER A 33 4.95 -14.51 12.34
CA SER A 33 4.91 -14.60 13.79
C SER A 33 6.24 -14.14 14.36
N LEU A 34 6.36 -14.08 15.67
CA LEU A 34 7.63 -13.73 16.30
C LEU A 34 8.73 -14.74 15.99
N THR A 35 8.37 -15.98 15.71
CA THR A 35 9.35 -17.01 15.36
C THR A 35 9.59 -17.06 13.86
N ASP A 36 9.17 -16.01 13.16
CA ASP A 36 9.38 -15.84 11.73
C ASP A 36 8.66 -16.87 10.85
N LYS A 37 7.56 -17.40 11.34
CA LYS A 37 6.75 -18.31 10.55
C LYS A 37 5.66 -17.52 9.82
N PRO A 38 5.34 -17.87 8.58
CA PRO A 38 4.30 -17.15 7.86
C PRO A 38 2.94 -17.33 8.54
N VAL A 39 2.15 -16.28 8.56
CA VAL A 39 0.81 -16.32 9.14
C VAL A 39 -0.19 -16.35 8.01
N ASP A 40 -0.86 -17.49 7.86
CA ASP A 40 -1.85 -17.72 6.81
C ASP A 40 -3.20 -17.15 7.21
N ARG A 41 -3.96 -16.69 6.25
CA ARG A 41 -5.33 -16.19 6.45
C ARG A 41 -5.48 -15.03 7.42
N ALA A 42 -4.44 -14.26 7.57
CA ALA A 42 -4.55 -13.03 8.35
C ALA A 42 -5.31 -12.00 7.52
N ALA A 43 -6.21 -11.28 8.15
CA ALA A 43 -6.92 -10.20 7.48
C ALA A 43 -6.03 -8.95 7.50
N VAL A 44 -5.67 -8.47 6.34
CA VAL A 44 -4.85 -7.26 6.20
C VAL A 44 -5.75 -6.15 5.70
N ILE A 45 -5.88 -5.10 6.48
CA ILE A 45 -6.73 -3.96 6.15
C ILE A 45 -5.84 -2.76 5.94
N VAL A 46 -5.91 -2.18 4.75
CA VAL A 46 -5.14 -0.99 4.41
C VAL A 46 -6.13 0.15 4.22
N GLN A 47 -5.92 1.23 4.93
CA GLN A 47 -6.81 2.38 4.86
C GLN A 47 -6.01 3.67 4.68
N PHE A 48 -6.44 4.51 3.77
CA PHE A 48 -5.79 5.78 3.58
C PHE A 48 -6.06 6.69 4.76
N VAL A 49 -5.03 7.31 5.27
CA VAL A 49 -5.15 8.30 6.34
C VAL A 49 -4.98 9.68 5.73
N GLU A 50 -4.04 9.82 4.82
CA GLU A 50 -3.75 11.10 4.23
C GLU A 50 -3.07 10.91 2.89
N GLY A 51 -3.48 11.63 1.90
CA GLY A 51 -2.87 11.53 0.58
C GLY A 51 -3.32 12.66 -0.32
N ARG A 52 -2.63 12.80 -1.44
CA ARG A 52 -2.88 13.90 -2.33
C ARG A 52 -4.17 13.83 -3.09
N SER A 53 -4.67 12.67 -3.35
CA SER A 53 -5.76 12.52 -4.28
C SER A 53 -6.97 11.86 -3.70
N ILE A 54 -7.19 12.04 -2.43
CA ILE A 54 -8.29 11.40 -1.79
C ILE A 54 -9.62 11.97 -2.22
N VAL A 55 -9.66 13.24 -2.50
CA VAL A 55 -10.90 13.89 -2.89
C VAL A 55 -10.80 14.33 -4.32
N LYS A 56 -11.62 13.79 -5.19
CA LYS A 56 -11.68 14.23 -6.55
C LYS A 56 -13.09 14.52 -6.94
N LEU A 57 -13.42 15.77 -7.01
CA LEU A 57 -14.65 16.23 -7.62
C LEU A 57 -15.91 15.47 -7.19
N GLY A 58 -16.02 15.22 -5.91
CA GLY A 58 -17.22 14.59 -5.41
C GLY A 58 -17.37 13.12 -5.69
N LYS A 59 -16.40 12.50 -6.32
CA LYS A 59 -16.49 11.06 -6.58
C LYS A 59 -16.02 10.30 -5.37
N LYS A 60 -16.70 9.20 -5.09
CA LYS A 60 -16.26 8.34 -4.01
C LYS A 60 -15.06 7.56 -4.49
N ILE A 61 -13.96 7.66 -3.76
CA ILE A 61 -12.75 6.93 -4.06
C ILE A 61 -12.61 5.85 -3.02
N GLN A 62 -12.21 4.67 -3.45
CA GLN A 62 -11.95 3.62 -2.52
C GLN A 62 -10.75 3.98 -1.66
N THR A 63 -10.95 4.00 -0.36
CA THR A 63 -9.88 4.36 0.58
C THR A 63 -9.53 3.22 1.52
N ARG A 64 -10.17 2.09 1.36
CA ARG A 64 -9.95 0.95 2.25
C ARG A 64 -9.92 -0.33 1.43
N TRP A 65 -8.94 -1.17 1.71
CA TRP A 65 -8.78 -2.47 1.06
C TRP A 65 -8.62 -3.53 2.14
N GLU A 66 -9.21 -4.67 1.91
CA GLU A 66 -9.05 -5.80 2.83
C GLU A 66 -8.66 -7.04 2.02
N VAL A 67 -7.56 -7.66 2.38
CA VAL A 67 -7.02 -8.82 1.68
C VAL A 67 -6.54 -9.82 2.72
N ARG A 68 -6.63 -11.09 2.43
CA ARG A 68 -6.13 -12.11 3.33
C ARG A 68 -4.79 -12.62 2.86
N THR A 69 -3.92 -12.97 3.80
CA THR A 69 -2.64 -13.53 3.45
C THR A 69 -2.81 -14.95 2.93
N ASN A 70 -1.86 -15.36 2.11
CA ASN A 70 -1.81 -16.72 1.60
C ASN A 70 -0.97 -17.60 2.52
N GLN A 71 -0.66 -18.81 2.10
CA GLN A 71 0.12 -19.75 2.90
C GLN A 71 1.53 -19.25 3.21
N ASP A 72 2.05 -18.38 2.41
CA ASP A 72 3.37 -17.80 2.62
C ASP A 72 3.32 -16.56 3.51
N GLY A 73 2.14 -16.23 3.99
CA GLY A 73 1.96 -15.04 4.82
C GLY A 73 1.94 -13.74 4.03
N ILE A 74 1.70 -13.82 2.74
CA ILE A 74 1.77 -12.65 1.86
C ILE A 74 0.38 -12.18 1.46
N ALA A 75 0.12 -10.91 1.59
CA ALA A 75 -1.07 -10.27 1.07
C ALA A 75 -0.65 -9.26 0.01
N LYS A 76 -1.16 -9.40 -1.19
CA LYS A 76 -0.88 -8.47 -2.27
C LYS A 76 -2.02 -7.49 -2.36
N ILE A 77 -1.71 -6.23 -2.17
CA ILE A 77 -2.72 -5.17 -2.22
C ILE A 77 -2.74 -4.63 -3.64
N PRO A 78 -3.92 -4.36 -4.20
CA PRO A 78 -3.96 -3.73 -5.52
C PRO A 78 -3.22 -2.40 -5.49
N ALA A 79 -2.84 -1.90 -6.64
CA ALA A 79 -2.13 -0.63 -6.71
C ALA A 79 -2.93 0.46 -6.03
N ILE A 80 -2.31 1.17 -5.10
CA ILE A 80 -2.95 2.22 -4.33
C ILE A 80 -2.21 3.53 -4.53
N PRO A 81 -2.86 4.66 -4.38
CA PRO A 81 -2.15 5.94 -4.46
C PRO A 81 -1.13 6.05 -3.34
N GLN A 82 -0.06 6.76 -3.61
CA GLN A 82 0.98 7.00 -2.61
C GLN A 82 0.47 7.96 -1.54
N GLY A 83 0.94 7.80 -0.33
CA GLY A 83 0.54 8.63 0.77
C GLY A 83 0.68 7.91 2.10
N LYS A 84 -0.03 8.40 3.09
CA LYS A 84 0.02 7.84 4.43
C LYS A 84 -1.12 6.85 4.59
N ILE A 85 -0.78 5.65 5.00
CA ILE A 85 -1.75 4.58 5.15
C ILE A 85 -1.69 3.97 6.55
N ARG A 86 -2.81 3.46 7.00
CA ARG A 86 -2.85 2.66 8.22
C ARG A 86 -3.00 1.21 7.80
N VAL A 87 -2.15 0.36 8.35
CA VAL A 87 -2.22 -1.06 8.09
C VAL A 87 -2.61 -1.77 9.37
N GLN A 88 -3.70 -2.53 9.31
CA GLN A 88 -4.13 -3.37 10.42
C GLN A 88 -4.02 -4.81 10.00
N VAL A 89 -3.56 -5.66 10.90
CA VAL A 89 -3.51 -7.08 10.63
C VAL A 89 -4.20 -7.82 11.77
N ILE A 90 -5.20 -8.61 11.42
CA ILE A 90 -5.97 -9.37 12.39
C ILE A 90 -5.81 -10.84 12.07
N ALA A 91 -5.25 -11.58 12.99
CA ALA A 91 -5.03 -13.01 12.81
C ALA A 91 -5.40 -13.77 14.07
N LYS A 92 -6.00 -14.92 13.88
CA LYS A 92 -6.39 -15.78 14.98
C LYS A 92 -5.14 -16.19 15.76
N GLY A 93 -5.20 -16.11 17.07
CA GLY A 93 -4.07 -16.50 17.89
C GLY A 93 -2.95 -15.49 17.99
N HIS A 94 -3.20 -14.26 17.57
CA HIS A 94 -2.19 -13.21 17.63
C HIS A 94 -2.84 -11.90 18.08
N GLN A 95 -2.02 -11.00 18.57
CA GLN A 95 -2.50 -9.66 18.89
C GLN A 95 -2.74 -8.91 17.60
N THR A 96 -3.73 -8.06 17.57
CA THR A 96 -4.01 -7.23 16.41
C THR A 96 -2.88 -6.20 16.23
N PHE A 97 -2.39 -6.09 15.03
CA PHE A 97 -1.36 -5.11 14.69
C PHE A 97 -2.03 -3.90 14.06
N GLY A 98 -1.51 -2.73 14.33
CA GLY A 98 -1.99 -1.52 13.68
C GLY A 98 -0.93 -0.44 13.73
N GLU A 99 -0.50 0.02 12.56
CA GLU A 99 0.46 1.13 12.46
C GLU A 99 0.25 1.92 11.20
N VAL A 100 0.77 3.13 11.19
CA VAL A 100 0.69 4.04 10.06
C VAL A 100 2.04 4.04 9.34
N PHE A 101 1.99 3.95 8.03
CA PHE A 101 3.18 3.93 7.20
C PHE A 101 3.09 4.98 6.09
N ASP A 102 4.22 5.52 5.69
CA ASP A 102 4.28 6.40 4.54
C ASP A 102 4.71 5.57 3.34
N VAL A 103 3.97 5.64 2.27
CA VAL A 103 4.24 4.87 1.07
C VAL A 103 4.51 5.84 -0.07
N ALA A 104 5.73 5.82 -0.58
CA ALA A 104 6.14 6.74 -1.62
C ALA A 104 6.87 6.05 -2.78
N GLU A 105 7.00 4.75 -2.73
CA GLU A 105 7.73 4.00 -3.76
C GLU A 105 6.76 3.31 -4.71
N GLU A 106 7.21 2.97 -5.88
CA GLU A 106 6.37 2.26 -6.84
C GLU A 106 6.05 0.86 -6.35
N GLU A 107 6.98 0.24 -5.65
CA GLU A 107 6.77 -1.07 -5.05
C GLU A 107 7.27 -1.04 -3.64
N LYS A 108 6.50 -1.58 -2.74
CA LYS A 108 6.89 -1.63 -1.34
C LYS A 108 6.42 -2.91 -0.69
N THR A 109 7.30 -3.51 0.11
CA THR A 109 6.95 -4.66 0.92
C THR A 109 7.05 -4.24 2.38
N LEU A 110 5.97 -4.41 3.11
CA LEU A 110 5.96 -4.15 4.54
C LEU A 110 6.03 -5.49 5.26
N ARG A 111 7.04 -5.65 6.09
CA ARG A 111 7.22 -6.86 6.86
C ARG A 111 6.66 -6.62 8.25
N ILE A 112 5.70 -7.42 8.63
CA ILE A 112 5.00 -7.25 9.91
C ILE A 112 5.14 -8.51 10.72
N LYS A 113 5.58 -8.35 11.96
CA LYS A 113 5.64 -9.46 12.90
C LYS A 113 4.53 -9.31 13.91
N LEU A 114 3.75 -10.36 14.09
CA LEU A 114 2.64 -10.35 15.02
C LEU A 114 3.07 -10.95 16.35
N ASN A 115 2.63 -10.31 17.41
CA ASN A 115 2.88 -10.80 18.76
C ASN A 115 1.88 -11.88 19.12
N PRO A 116 2.26 -12.82 19.97
CA PRO A 116 1.32 -13.81 20.47
C PRO A 116 0.30 -13.12 21.37
N PRO A 117 -0.81 -13.77 21.65
CA PRO A 117 -1.82 -13.16 22.52
C PRO A 117 -1.24 -12.91 23.89
N GLN A 118 -1.70 -11.85 24.52
CA GLN A 118 -1.26 -11.56 25.87
C GLN A 118 -1.87 -12.57 26.83
N PRO A 119 -1.10 -13.01 27.81
CA PRO A 119 -1.66 -13.89 28.82
C PRO A 119 -2.79 -13.17 29.54
N GLN A 120 -3.87 -13.88 29.76
CA GLN A 120 -4.96 -13.32 30.52
C GLN A 120 -4.84 -13.81 31.94
N TYR A 121 -4.66 -12.88 32.83
CA TYR A 121 -4.61 -13.24 34.26
C TYR A 121 -5.94 -12.93 34.89
N SER A 122 -6.48 -13.90 35.58
CA SER A 122 -7.71 -13.64 36.31
C SER A 122 -7.39 -12.78 37.51
N ALA A 123 -8.15 -11.74 37.63
CA ALA A 123 -7.88 -10.82 38.71
C ALA A 123 -8.72 -11.19 39.90
N HIS A 124 -8.48 -12.24 40.55
CA HIS A 124 -9.19 -12.51 41.80
C HIS A 124 -8.38 -13.19 42.79
#